data_5cd1268ca9b11403ba96332a869489e3
#
_entry.id   5cd1268ca9b11403ba96332a869489e3
#
_cell.length_a   1.000
_cell.length_b   1.000
_cell.length_c   1.000
_cell.angle_alpha   90.00
_cell.angle_beta   90.00
_cell.angle_gamma   90.00
#
_symmetry.space_group_name_H-M   'P 1'
#
loop_
_entity.id
_entity.type
_entity.pdbx_description
1 polymer ?
#
loop_
_entity_poly.entity_id
_entity_poly.type
_entity_poly.pdbx_seq_one_letter_code
_entity_poly.pdbx_strand_id
1 'polypeptide(L)'
;VYGAEIKERCAWLPAEFAAAVPGFLTAFGVGDFFTRKALNAKERELLATVALAALGDAEIQLRSHVAGALKTGNTKEEIVCALVQAMPYMGIPRLLRALDCAKEGLTG
;
A
#
# COMPACT_ATOMS: atom_id res chain seq x y z
N VAL A 1 10.20 -6.01 0.47
CA VAL A 1 9.67 -4.95 -0.38
C VAL A 1 9.56 -3.63 0.37
N TYR A 2 8.88 -3.62 1.49
CA TYR A 2 8.66 -2.38 2.25
C TYR A 2 9.78 -2.08 3.25
N GLY A 3 10.53 -3.08 3.70
CA GLY A 3 11.52 -2.95 4.75
C GLY A 3 12.65 -1.99 4.40
N ALA A 4 13.22 -2.10 3.20
CA ALA A 4 14.32 -1.24 2.75
C ALA A 4 13.85 0.21 2.59
N GLU A 5 12.68 0.41 1.99
CA GLU A 5 12.08 1.74 1.79
C GLU A 5 11.81 2.44 3.12
N ILE A 6 11.23 1.72 4.08
CA ILE A 6 10.92 2.25 5.41
C ILE A 6 12.21 2.59 6.18
N LYS A 7 13.21 1.74 6.13
CA LYS A 7 14.51 1.99 6.75
C LYS A 7 15.16 3.25 6.20
N GLU A 8 15.13 3.42 4.88
CA GLU A 8 15.68 4.59 4.21
C GLU A 8 14.94 5.86 4.65
N ARG A 9 13.62 5.84 4.69
CA ARG A 9 12.80 6.98 5.11
C ARG A 9 13.04 7.37 6.56
N CYS A 10 13.37 6.42 7.42
CA CYS A 10 13.58 6.65 8.85
C CYS A 10 15.05 6.88 9.23
N ALA A 11 15.98 6.78 8.28
CA ALA A 11 17.41 6.85 8.55
C ALA A 11 17.85 8.19 9.16
N TRP A 12 17.13 9.29 8.87
CA TRP A 12 17.44 10.61 9.44
C TRP A 12 17.07 10.77 10.90
N LEU A 13 16.26 9.86 11.44
CA LEU A 13 15.83 9.93 12.84
C LEU A 13 17.02 9.68 13.79
N PRO A 14 16.94 10.16 15.04
CA PRO A 14 17.89 9.73 16.06
C PRO A 14 18.02 8.21 16.08
N ALA A 15 19.24 7.70 16.32
CA ALA A 15 19.56 6.27 16.15
C ALA A 15 18.55 5.32 16.78
N GLU A 16 18.06 5.65 17.98
CA GLU A 16 17.06 4.86 18.69
C GLU A 16 15.78 4.68 17.87
N PHE A 17 15.28 5.76 17.28
CA PHE A 17 14.04 5.75 16.51
C PHE A 17 14.23 5.24 15.08
N ALA A 18 15.41 5.46 14.49
CA ALA A 18 15.72 4.93 13.18
C ALA A 18 15.62 3.40 13.13
N ALA A 19 15.93 2.74 14.24
CA ALA A 19 15.79 1.30 14.38
C ALA A 19 14.38 0.89 14.83
N ALA A 20 13.81 1.62 15.82
CA ALA A 20 12.54 1.25 16.44
C ALA A 20 11.34 1.42 15.51
N VAL A 21 11.27 2.51 14.73
CA VAL A 21 10.12 2.79 13.86
C VAL A 21 9.98 1.72 12.77
N PRO A 22 11.02 1.40 11.98
CA PRO A 22 10.90 0.29 11.03
C PRO A 22 10.58 -1.05 11.70
N GLY A 23 11.12 -1.30 12.90
CA GLY A 23 10.85 -2.52 13.66
C GLY A 23 9.37 -2.67 14.01
N PHE A 24 8.72 -1.61 14.48
CA PHE A 24 7.29 -1.62 14.78
C PHE A 24 6.47 -1.87 13.51
N LEU A 25 6.80 -1.21 12.42
CA LEU A 25 6.07 -1.39 11.17
C LEU A 25 6.21 -2.82 10.64
N THR A 26 7.39 -3.41 10.73
CA THR A 26 7.63 -4.79 10.31
C THR A 26 6.86 -5.77 11.20
N ALA A 27 6.96 -5.63 12.51
CA ALA A 27 6.30 -6.54 13.45
C ALA A 27 4.78 -6.41 13.40
N PHE A 28 4.27 -5.19 13.43
CA PHE A 28 2.84 -4.93 13.49
C PHE A 28 2.16 -5.13 12.13
N GLY A 29 2.64 -4.45 11.09
CA GLY A 29 2.00 -4.51 9.78
C GLY A 29 2.24 -5.84 9.07
N VAL A 30 3.50 -6.21 8.89
CA VAL A 30 3.86 -7.40 8.13
C VAL A 30 3.71 -8.67 8.97
N GLY A 31 4.27 -8.66 10.19
CA GLY A 31 4.25 -9.84 11.05
C GLY A 31 2.87 -10.21 11.56
N ASP A 32 2.13 -9.24 12.10
CA ASP A 32 0.86 -9.51 12.77
C ASP A 32 -0.34 -9.64 11.83
N PHE A 33 -0.35 -8.87 10.74
CA PHE A 33 -1.51 -8.83 9.86
C PHE A 33 -1.34 -9.63 8.57
N PHE A 34 -0.20 -9.52 7.90
CA PHE A 34 0.03 -10.19 6.63
C PHE A 34 0.25 -11.70 6.75
N THR A 35 0.47 -12.21 7.96
CA THR A 35 0.64 -13.64 8.20
C THR A 35 -0.64 -14.38 8.56
N ARG A 36 -1.75 -13.68 8.71
CA ARG A 36 -3.04 -14.31 9.03
C ARG A 36 -3.55 -15.11 7.82
N LYS A 37 -4.29 -16.20 8.11
CA LYS A 37 -4.59 -17.22 7.10
C LYS A 37 -5.77 -16.91 6.18
N ALA A 38 -6.75 -16.14 6.61
CA ALA A 38 -8.01 -15.98 5.88
C ALA A 38 -7.85 -15.29 4.52
N LEU A 39 -6.87 -14.39 4.40
CA LEU A 39 -6.57 -13.69 3.15
C LEU A 39 -5.11 -13.97 2.77
N ASN A 40 -4.85 -14.23 1.50
CA ASN A 40 -3.49 -14.40 1.00
C ASN A 40 -2.82 -13.05 0.75
N ALA A 41 -1.53 -13.05 0.40
CA ALA A 41 -0.77 -11.82 0.16
C ALA A 41 -1.35 -11.00 -0.99
N LYS A 42 -1.82 -11.66 -2.05
CA LYS A 42 -2.46 -11.01 -3.20
C LYS A 42 -3.69 -10.21 -2.76
N GLU A 43 -4.56 -10.82 -1.98
CA GLU A 43 -5.78 -10.20 -1.48
C GLU A 43 -5.48 -9.07 -0.50
N ARG A 44 -4.50 -9.27 0.38
CA ARG A 44 -4.10 -8.26 1.37
C ARG A 44 -3.52 -7.02 0.72
N GLU A 45 -2.69 -7.17 -0.30
CA GLU A 45 -2.12 -6.03 -1.02
C GLU A 45 -3.19 -5.26 -1.79
N LEU A 46 -4.14 -5.95 -2.39
CA LEU A 46 -5.25 -5.31 -3.08
C LEU A 46 -6.12 -4.53 -2.09
N LEU A 47 -6.45 -5.13 -0.96
CA LEU A 47 -7.24 -4.48 0.09
C LEU A 47 -6.53 -3.25 0.65
N ALA A 48 -5.22 -3.36 0.93
CA ALA A 48 -4.42 -2.25 1.41
C ALA A 48 -4.39 -1.09 0.40
N THR A 49 -4.27 -1.39 -0.88
CA THR A 49 -4.29 -0.40 -1.95
C THR A 49 -5.59 0.40 -1.93
N VAL A 50 -6.73 -0.29 -1.85
CA VAL A 50 -8.05 0.36 -1.82
C VAL A 50 -8.23 1.18 -0.54
N ALA A 51 -7.82 0.64 0.61
CA ALA A 51 -7.93 1.35 1.89
C ALA A 51 -7.10 2.65 1.89
N LEU A 52 -5.88 2.60 1.36
CA LEU A 52 -5.02 3.78 1.27
C LEU A 52 -5.58 4.82 0.31
N ALA A 53 -6.16 4.38 -0.81
CA ALA A 53 -6.84 5.27 -1.75
C ALA A 53 -8.01 5.99 -1.06
N ALA A 54 -8.78 5.27 -0.26
CA ALA A 54 -9.94 5.84 0.46
C ALA A 54 -9.53 6.84 1.51
N LEU A 55 -8.35 6.68 2.15
CA LEU A 55 -7.84 7.68 3.10
C LEU A 55 -7.54 9.02 2.45
N GLY A 56 -7.03 9.01 1.23
CA GLY A 56 -6.89 10.22 0.42
C GLY A 56 -5.59 11.01 0.60
N ASP A 57 -4.80 10.72 1.61
CA ASP A 57 -3.56 11.47 1.92
C ASP A 57 -2.33 10.56 2.12
N ALA A 58 -2.40 9.35 1.62
CA ALA A 58 -1.33 8.35 1.78
C ALA A 58 -0.71 7.98 0.42
N GLU A 59 -0.32 8.97 -0.38
CA GLU A 59 0.14 8.76 -1.75
C GLU A 59 1.39 7.89 -1.86
N ILE A 60 2.37 8.09 -0.98
CA ILE A 60 3.60 7.31 -0.99
C ILE A 60 3.31 5.84 -0.67
N GLN A 61 2.51 5.61 0.36
CA GLN A 61 2.10 4.28 0.77
C GLN A 61 1.23 3.62 -0.31
N LEU A 62 0.36 4.38 -0.94
CA LEU A 62 -0.47 3.88 -2.04
C LEU A 62 0.39 3.37 -3.20
N ARG A 63 1.42 4.13 -3.60
CA ARG A 63 2.34 3.70 -4.66
C ARG A 63 3.05 2.40 -4.29
N SER A 64 3.52 2.30 -3.06
CA SER A 64 4.19 1.08 -2.57
C SER A 64 3.26 -0.13 -2.64
N HIS A 65 2.01 0.04 -2.23
CA HIS A 65 1.06 -1.07 -2.21
C HIS A 65 0.51 -1.42 -3.60
N VAL A 66 0.43 -0.47 -4.53
CA VAL A 66 0.15 -0.80 -5.93
C VAL A 66 1.25 -1.69 -6.49
N ALA A 67 2.51 -1.35 -6.24
CA ALA A 67 3.65 -2.19 -6.64
C ALA A 67 3.59 -3.57 -5.98
N GLY A 68 3.28 -3.61 -4.69
CA GLY A 68 3.11 -4.86 -3.95
C GLY A 68 1.95 -5.70 -4.47
N ALA A 69 0.85 -5.07 -4.83
CA ALA A 69 -0.31 -5.75 -5.40
C ALA A 69 0.03 -6.43 -6.74
N LEU A 70 0.78 -5.74 -7.60
CA LEU A 70 1.25 -6.32 -8.85
C LEU A 70 2.19 -7.50 -8.61
N LYS A 71 3.14 -7.35 -7.69
CA LYS A 71 4.13 -8.40 -7.36
C LYS A 71 3.48 -9.65 -6.78
N THR A 72 2.38 -9.51 -6.07
CA THR A 72 1.67 -10.64 -5.45
C THR A 72 0.65 -11.29 -6.38
N GLY A 73 0.54 -10.82 -7.61
CA GLY A 73 -0.24 -11.48 -8.65
C GLY A 73 -1.53 -10.79 -9.06
N ASN A 74 -1.84 -9.62 -8.53
CA ASN A 74 -2.98 -8.85 -9.03
C ASN A 74 -2.65 -8.30 -10.41
N THR A 75 -3.62 -8.33 -11.32
CA THR A 75 -3.48 -7.70 -12.62
C THR A 75 -3.79 -6.21 -12.52
N LYS A 76 -3.36 -5.45 -13.51
CA LYS A 76 -3.70 -4.04 -13.66
C LYS A 76 -5.23 -3.86 -13.60
N GLU A 77 -5.95 -4.70 -14.33
CA GLU A 77 -7.41 -4.66 -14.41
C GLU A 77 -8.06 -4.90 -13.05
N GLU A 78 -7.53 -5.85 -12.29
CA GLU A 78 -8.03 -6.14 -10.94
C GLU A 78 -7.84 -4.93 -10.01
N ILE A 79 -6.68 -4.29 -10.06
CA ILE A 79 -6.36 -3.13 -9.23
C ILE A 79 -7.27 -1.95 -9.58
N VAL A 80 -7.41 -1.64 -10.88
CA VAL A 80 -8.28 -0.55 -11.35
C VAL A 80 -9.74 -0.85 -10.98
N CYS A 81 -10.19 -2.07 -11.20
CA CYS A 81 -11.56 -2.47 -10.87
C CYS A 81 -11.85 -2.30 -9.37
N ALA A 82 -10.91 -2.71 -8.51
CA ALA A 82 -11.07 -2.56 -7.06
C ALA A 82 -11.15 -1.10 -6.63
N LEU A 83 -10.31 -0.24 -7.19
CA LEU A 83 -10.34 1.21 -6.91
C LEU A 83 -11.68 1.81 -7.34
N VAL A 84 -12.14 1.49 -8.54
CA VAL A 84 -13.41 2.00 -9.08
C VAL A 84 -14.60 1.48 -8.24
N GLN A 85 -14.55 0.23 -7.80
CA GLN A 85 -15.58 -0.36 -6.94
C GLN A 85 -15.74 0.40 -5.63
N ALA A 86 -14.66 0.97 -5.12
CA ALA A 86 -14.68 1.73 -3.87
C ALA A 86 -15.16 3.18 -4.04
N MET A 87 -15.40 3.63 -5.27
CA MET A 87 -15.81 5.02 -5.55
C MET A 87 -17.02 5.49 -4.73
N PRO A 88 -18.09 4.68 -4.54
CA PRO A 88 -19.23 5.14 -3.75
C PRO A 88 -18.89 5.49 -2.31
N TYR A 89 -17.79 4.96 -1.81
CA TYR A 89 -17.36 5.14 -0.41
C TYR A 89 -16.30 6.20 -0.23
N MET A 90 -15.52 6.50 -1.27
CA MET A 90 -14.43 7.47 -1.17
C MET A 90 -14.68 8.78 -1.92
N GLY A 91 -15.56 8.77 -2.92
CA GLY A 91 -15.84 9.92 -3.75
C GLY A 91 -14.93 10.05 -4.96
N ILE A 92 -15.39 10.77 -5.97
CA ILE A 92 -14.69 10.93 -7.25
C ILE A 92 -13.32 11.62 -7.10
N PRO A 93 -13.17 12.70 -6.31
CA PRO A 93 -11.86 13.36 -6.19
C PRO A 93 -10.77 12.42 -5.65
N ARG A 94 -11.07 11.61 -4.64
CA ARG A 94 -10.12 10.65 -4.09
C ARG A 94 -9.82 9.52 -5.08
N LEU A 95 -10.83 9.07 -5.84
CA LEU A 95 -10.62 8.07 -6.87
C LEU A 95 -9.66 8.58 -7.94
N LEU A 96 -9.88 9.78 -8.45
CA LEU A 96 -9.02 10.36 -9.48
C LEU A 96 -7.59 10.52 -8.99
N ARG A 97 -7.41 10.98 -7.75
CA ARG A 97 -6.09 11.07 -7.13
C ARG A 97 -5.42 9.71 -7.02
N ALA A 98 -6.16 8.70 -6.60
CA ALA A 98 -5.63 7.34 -6.48
C ALA A 98 -5.20 6.78 -7.84
N LEU A 99 -6.00 7.00 -8.87
CA LEU A 99 -5.68 6.55 -10.23
C LEU A 99 -4.43 7.26 -10.77
N ASP A 100 -4.31 8.56 -10.55
CA ASP A 100 -3.11 9.32 -10.93
C ASP A 100 -1.87 8.80 -10.19
N CYS A 101 -2.02 8.54 -8.90
CA CYS A 101 -0.96 8.02 -8.05
C CYS A 101 -0.50 6.62 -8.49
N ALA A 102 -1.44 5.78 -8.91
CA ALA A 102 -1.17 4.41 -9.32
C ALA A 102 -0.66 4.30 -10.77
N LYS A 103 -0.85 5.33 -11.57
CA LYS A 103 -0.62 5.30 -13.02
C LYS A 103 0.76 4.79 -13.42
N GLU A 104 1.81 5.28 -12.78
CA GLU A 104 3.18 4.88 -13.10
C GLU A 104 3.40 3.39 -12.93
N GLY A 105 2.93 2.82 -11.83
CA GLY A 105 3.05 1.39 -11.56
C GLY A 105 2.20 0.54 -12.50
N LEU A 106 1.08 1.08 -12.98
CA LEU A 106 0.15 0.33 -13.82
C LEU A 106 0.46 0.42 -15.31
N THR A 107 1.18 1.46 -15.74
CA THR A 107 1.48 1.69 -17.17
C THR A 107 2.95 1.47 -17.51
N GLY A 108 3.80 1.47 -16.51
CA GLY A 108 5.23 1.21 -16.66
C GLY A 108 5.53 -0.26 -16.48
#